data_231241993057163850a187888c032551
#
_entry.id   231241993057163850a187888c032551
#
_cell.length_a   1.000
_cell.length_b   1.000
_cell.length_c   1.000
_cell.angle_alpha   90.00
_cell.angle_beta   90.00
_cell.angle_gamma   90.00
#
_symmetry.space_group_name_H-M   'P 1'
#
loop_
_entity.id
_entity.type
_entity.pdbx_description
1 polymer ?
#
loop_
_entity_poly.entity_id
_entity_poly.type
_entity_poly.pdbx_seq_one_letter_code
_entity_poly.pdbx_strand_id
1 'polypeptide(L)'
;MTKPSVLILGAGLMQRPAILSAKELGFRAVVVDANPNAESVFLADEFKEIDLKAKDEILNFAEELTENSNLKGIFTAGTDFSASVSYAGEKLGFSCHSYEAALNATIKPRMRKCFERCDVPSPKYFSFSGAEITEKNVLSAVEKLSFPCVVKPADNMGARGCRMIRSMDEAWRSVKIAAVNSRTSTVILEEYMEGPEFSIDAIVYNGTLTITGFADRHIFYKPYFIETGHTMPSKIDEKMRLELISAFADGVKALGLTCGAAKADIKYTEKGPQIGEIAARLSGGYMSGWTYPYSSGINLTAQALLVAAGKEPSGILGGRIPLKTGNKNFEIFDCPSKNVSAERAWISIPGKVKSLHIPEKESPVQNVFPRPVKEGGNVDFPRNNVQKCGNVITKSGSYEKAVSAAEKAVSAAFLRLEPNVSATDFFLSGKFLPDEKGFPPSAFSSFEKIEGLDISGKIPAGFSVLKDAENFPELKKLLELPEKDWNFLNALQTAERFDSICPGHPALDRLVFWKSLFRGGLQGAIYISDSCSDSENKV
;
A
#
# COMPACT_ATOMS: atom_id res chain seq x y z
N MET A 1 14.95 39.70 -8.31
CA MET A 1 15.45 38.30 -8.40
C MET A 1 14.25 37.39 -8.61
N THR A 2 14.31 36.46 -9.56
CA THR A 2 13.27 35.48 -9.78
C THR A 2 13.17 34.57 -8.55
N LYS A 3 11.95 34.23 -8.13
CA LYS A 3 11.68 33.29 -7.02
C LYS A 3 12.37 31.95 -7.30
N PRO A 4 13.10 31.35 -6.35
CA PRO A 4 13.74 30.07 -6.59
C PRO A 4 12.69 28.99 -6.89
N SER A 5 13.00 28.05 -7.76
CA SER A 5 12.11 26.96 -8.16
C SER A 5 12.65 25.59 -7.77
N VAL A 6 11.75 24.62 -7.69
CA VAL A 6 12.06 23.20 -7.57
C VAL A 6 11.24 22.44 -8.62
N LEU A 7 11.87 21.44 -9.26
CA LEU A 7 11.20 20.56 -10.21
C LEU A 7 10.71 19.31 -9.49
N ILE A 8 9.40 19.07 -9.52
CA ILE A 8 8.75 17.92 -8.87
C ILE A 8 8.28 16.94 -9.94
N LEU A 9 8.74 15.71 -9.88
CA LEU A 9 8.37 14.64 -10.79
C LEU A 9 7.13 13.91 -10.25
N GLY A 10 6.02 14.06 -10.98
CA GLY A 10 4.71 13.52 -10.71
C GLY A 10 3.73 14.55 -10.16
N ALA A 11 2.45 14.40 -10.52
CA ALA A 11 1.33 15.26 -10.13
C ALA A 11 0.15 14.49 -9.51
N GLY A 12 0.33 13.21 -9.18
CA GLY A 12 -0.68 12.42 -8.49
C GLY A 12 -0.84 12.79 -7.01
N LEU A 13 -1.79 12.16 -6.31
CA LEU A 13 -2.10 12.43 -4.90
C LEU A 13 -0.86 12.35 -4.00
N MET A 14 0.04 11.39 -4.22
CA MET A 14 1.25 11.21 -3.41
C MET A 14 2.25 12.38 -3.57
N GLN A 15 2.16 13.18 -4.62
CA GLN A 15 3.00 14.36 -4.84
C GLN A 15 2.39 15.65 -4.24
N ARG A 16 1.09 15.63 -3.89
CA ARG A 16 0.43 16.81 -3.30
C ARG A 16 1.17 17.42 -2.12
N PRO A 17 1.68 16.62 -1.14
CA PRO A 17 2.48 17.17 -0.05
C PRO A 17 3.76 17.87 -0.52
N ALA A 18 4.42 17.37 -1.57
CA ALA A 18 5.63 17.96 -2.10
C ALA A 18 5.36 19.31 -2.77
N ILE A 19 4.30 19.41 -3.57
CA ILE A 19 3.89 20.67 -4.24
C ILE A 19 3.53 21.73 -3.21
N LEU A 20 2.74 21.37 -2.19
CA LEU A 20 2.35 22.29 -1.12
C LEU A 20 3.56 22.71 -0.29
N SER A 21 4.42 21.78 0.12
CA SER A 21 5.64 22.07 0.88
C SER A 21 6.62 22.97 0.11
N ALA A 22 6.74 22.80 -1.20
CA ALA A 22 7.56 23.69 -2.03
C ALA A 22 7.08 25.14 -1.92
N LYS A 23 5.77 25.36 -2.02
CA LYS A 23 5.16 26.69 -1.90
C LYS A 23 5.31 27.29 -0.51
N GLU A 24 5.09 26.49 0.54
CA GLU A 24 5.28 26.88 1.96
C GLU A 24 6.73 27.29 2.25
N LEU A 25 7.70 26.58 1.66
CA LEU A 25 9.13 26.89 1.77
C LEU A 25 9.58 28.07 0.90
N GLY A 26 8.67 28.70 0.17
CA GLY A 26 8.95 29.86 -0.66
C GLY A 26 9.50 29.54 -2.05
N PHE A 27 9.45 28.28 -2.49
CA PHE A 27 9.81 27.89 -3.86
C PHE A 27 8.63 28.04 -4.83
N ARG A 28 8.93 28.25 -6.10
CA ARG A 28 8.01 28.02 -7.21
C ARG A 28 7.98 26.52 -7.48
N ALA A 29 6.80 25.91 -7.44
CA ALA A 29 6.61 24.48 -7.71
C ALA A 29 6.41 24.26 -9.21
N VAL A 30 7.44 23.79 -9.91
CA VAL A 30 7.37 23.35 -11.30
C VAL A 30 7.15 21.86 -11.29
N VAL A 31 6.12 21.37 -12.01
CA VAL A 31 5.68 19.98 -11.93
C VAL A 31 5.66 19.34 -13.31
N VAL A 32 6.13 18.10 -13.41
CA VAL A 32 6.03 17.30 -14.65
C VAL A 32 5.28 15.99 -14.37
N ASP A 33 4.42 15.59 -15.29
CA ASP A 33 3.71 14.31 -15.28
C ASP A 33 3.28 13.98 -16.72
N ALA A 34 3.15 12.70 -17.06
CA ALA A 34 2.61 12.27 -18.35
C ALA A 34 1.08 12.49 -18.46
N ASN A 35 0.40 12.67 -17.33
CA ASN A 35 -1.04 12.90 -17.29
C ASN A 35 -1.36 14.36 -16.91
N PRO A 36 -1.78 15.20 -17.87
CA PRO A 36 -2.14 16.60 -17.61
C PRO A 36 -3.37 16.76 -16.70
N ASN A 37 -4.15 15.69 -16.50
CA ASN A 37 -5.31 15.65 -15.63
C ASN A 37 -5.03 14.97 -14.28
N ALA A 38 -3.76 14.81 -13.89
CA ALA A 38 -3.42 14.24 -12.59
C ALA A 38 -3.92 15.13 -11.45
N GLU A 39 -4.35 14.48 -10.35
CA GLU A 39 -5.12 15.10 -9.24
C GLU A 39 -4.52 16.38 -8.63
N SER A 40 -3.21 16.61 -8.76
CA SER A 40 -2.53 17.73 -8.12
C SER A 40 -1.91 18.73 -9.11
N VAL A 41 -2.14 18.60 -10.41
CA VAL A 41 -1.66 19.54 -11.45
C VAL A 41 -2.09 20.98 -11.15
N PHE A 42 -3.33 21.16 -10.71
CA PHE A 42 -3.89 22.49 -10.42
C PHE A 42 -3.19 23.23 -9.27
N LEU A 43 -2.36 22.55 -8.49
CA LEU A 43 -1.56 23.12 -7.41
C LEU A 43 -0.20 23.62 -7.89
N ALA A 44 0.25 23.22 -9.07
CA ALA A 44 1.54 23.64 -9.63
C ALA A 44 1.53 25.14 -9.99
N ASP A 45 2.69 25.81 -9.84
CA ASP A 45 2.89 27.15 -10.38
C ASP A 45 3.22 27.10 -11.88
N GLU A 46 3.77 25.97 -12.34
CA GLU A 46 4.00 25.63 -13.74
C GLU A 46 3.88 24.12 -13.91
N PHE A 47 3.27 23.70 -15.01
CA PHE A 47 3.16 22.29 -15.38
C PHE A 47 3.67 22.06 -16.81
N LYS A 48 4.42 20.97 -17.01
CA LYS A 48 4.83 20.50 -18.33
C LYS A 48 4.55 18.99 -18.46
N GLU A 49 3.91 18.61 -19.54
CA GLU A 49 3.65 17.20 -19.84
C GLU A 49 4.94 16.52 -20.31
N ILE A 50 5.47 15.62 -19.46
CA ILE A 50 6.67 14.81 -19.75
C ILE A 50 6.47 13.43 -19.12
N ASP A 51 6.73 12.35 -19.85
CA ASP A 51 6.79 10.99 -19.24
C ASP A 51 7.95 10.93 -18.25
N LEU A 52 7.65 10.56 -17.01
CA LEU A 52 8.65 10.49 -15.94
C LEU A 52 9.76 9.44 -16.18
N LYS A 53 9.60 8.57 -17.19
CA LYS A 53 10.64 7.65 -17.67
C LYS A 53 11.57 8.30 -18.69
N ALA A 54 11.16 9.38 -19.33
CA ALA A 54 11.94 10.10 -20.34
C ALA A 54 13.01 10.98 -19.65
N LYS A 55 13.99 10.33 -19.03
CA LYS A 55 15.02 10.99 -18.21
C LYS A 55 15.79 12.09 -18.93
N ASP A 56 16.00 11.94 -20.25
CA ASP A 56 16.71 12.93 -21.05
C ASP A 56 15.84 14.17 -21.32
N GLU A 57 14.52 14.01 -21.52
CA GLU A 57 13.59 15.13 -21.63
C GLU A 57 13.46 15.89 -20.31
N ILE A 58 13.46 15.14 -19.16
CA ILE A 58 13.48 15.74 -17.84
C ILE A 58 14.77 16.54 -17.62
N LEU A 59 15.92 16.01 -18.04
CA LEU A 59 17.21 16.71 -17.96
C LEU A 59 17.16 18.01 -18.78
N ASN A 60 16.79 17.94 -20.05
CA ASN A 60 16.73 19.10 -20.94
C ASN A 60 15.80 20.19 -20.37
N PHE A 61 14.65 19.80 -19.82
CA PHE A 61 13.75 20.76 -19.18
C PHE A 61 14.33 21.35 -17.88
N ALA A 62 15.05 20.54 -17.10
CA ALA A 62 15.72 21.03 -15.90
C ALA A 62 16.88 22.00 -16.22
N GLU A 63 17.62 21.80 -17.32
CA GLU A 63 18.62 22.73 -17.86
C GLU A 63 17.97 24.07 -18.21
N GLU A 64 16.87 24.06 -18.98
CA GLU A 64 16.08 25.24 -19.32
C GLU A 64 15.60 26.00 -18.07
N LEU A 65 15.14 25.29 -17.03
CA LEU A 65 14.73 25.89 -15.76
C LEU A 65 15.91 26.47 -14.96
N THR A 66 17.10 25.86 -15.07
CA THR A 66 18.30 26.37 -14.41
C THR A 66 18.70 27.74 -14.96
N GLU A 67 18.62 27.90 -16.28
CA GLU A 67 18.92 29.16 -16.98
C GLU A 67 17.85 30.24 -16.71
N ASN A 68 16.58 29.89 -16.76
CA ASN A 68 15.49 30.86 -16.83
C ASN A 68 14.69 31.04 -15.52
N SER A 69 14.77 30.09 -14.57
CA SER A 69 13.86 30.02 -13.42
C SER A 69 14.53 29.77 -12.09
N ASN A 70 15.86 29.95 -11.98
CA ASN A 70 16.61 29.76 -10.73
C ASN A 70 16.28 28.43 -10.04
N LEU A 71 16.36 27.30 -10.79
CA LEU A 71 16.13 25.94 -10.27
C LEU A 71 17.13 25.62 -9.16
N LYS A 72 16.66 25.04 -8.05
CA LYS A 72 17.46 24.70 -6.87
C LYS A 72 17.55 23.21 -6.61
N GLY A 73 16.69 22.40 -7.22
CA GLY A 73 16.71 20.95 -7.04
C GLY A 73 15.58 20.27 -7.76
N ILE A 74 15.71 18.94 -7.86
CA ILE A 74 14.74 18.04 -8.48
C ILE A 74 14.27 17.04 -7.42
N PHE A 75 12.99 16.74 -7.35
CA PHE A 75 12.40 15.97 -6.27
C PHE A 75 11.26 15.05 -6.75
N THR A 76 11.07 13.93 -6.06
CA THR A 76 9.86 13.09 -6.15
C THR A 76 9.53 12.49 -4.78
N ALA A 77 8.25 12.25 -4.52
CA ALA A 77 7.77 11.61 -3.30
C ALA A 77 6.87 10.42 -3.63
N GLY A 78 7.06 9.28 -2.97
CA GLY A 78 6.13 8.15 -3.03
C GLY A 78 5.92 7.48 -4.39
N THR A 79 6.79 7.74 -5.38
CA THR A 79 6.77 7.14 -6.72
C THR A 79 8.16 6.66 -7.15
N ASP A 80 8.22 5.66 -8.06
CA ASP A 80 9.48 5.00 -8.47
C ASP A 80 10.22 5.74 -9.60
N PHE A 81 10.43 7.05 -9.41
CA PHE A 81 11.18 7.89 -10.34
C PHE A 81 12.43 8.53 -9.72
N SER A 82 12.91 7.97 -8.60
CA SER A 82 14.16 8.41 -7.97
C SER A 82 15.37 8.31 -8.91
N ALA A 83 15.40 7.32 -9.79
CA ALA A 83 16.44 7.21 -10.81
C ALA A 83 16.41 8.37 -11.81
N SER A 84 15.23 8.84 -12.26
CA SER A 84 15.10 10.01 -13.13
C SER A 84 15.51 11.30 -12.41
N VAL A 85 15.12 11.45 -11.13
CA VAL A 85 15.56 12.56 -10.26
C VAL A 85 17.08 12.59 -10.16
N SER A 86 17.69 11.44 -9.81
CA SER A 86 19.14 11.36 -9.62
C SER A 86 19.92 11.54 -10.92
N TYR A 87 19.39 11.06 -12.05
CA TYR A 87 20.02 11.25 -13.36
C TYR A 87 20.16 12.73 -13.73
N ALA A 88 19.07 13.49 -13.64
CA ALA A 88 19.10 14.91 -13.95
C ALA A 88 19.79 15.73 -12.84
N GLY A 89 19.56 15.38 -11.56
CA GLY A 89 20.17 16.06 -10.42
C GLY A 89 21.68 15.95 -10.38
N GLU A 90 22.23 14.76 -10.61
CA GLU A 90 23.69 14.52 -10.63
C GLU A 90 24.36 15.29 -11.79
N LYS A 91 23.78 15.28 -12.99
CA LYS A 91 24.31 16.02 -14.15
C LYS A 91 24.30 17.55 -13.95
N LEU A 92 23.34 18.08 -13.20
CA LEU A 92 23.22 19.49 -12.92
C LEU A 92 23.88 19.92 -11.60
N GLY A 93 24.51 18.98 -10.88
CA GLY A 93 25.19 19.25 -9.61
C GLY A 93 24.27 19.55 -8.45
N PHE A 94 23.00 19.12 -8.49
CA PHE A 94 22.05 19.27 -7.38
C PHE A 94 22.25 18.21 -6.30
N SER A 95 21.81 18.52 -5.09
CA SER A 95 21.83 17.58 -3.96
C SER A 95 20.86 16.43 -4.20
N CYS A 96 21.38 15.21 -4.40
CA CYS A 96 20.60 13.99 -4.57
C CYS A 96 21.47 12.76 -4.30
N HIS A 97 20.87 11.58 -4.25
CA HIS A 97 21.63 10.33 -4.38
C HIS A 97 22.25 10.24 -5.77
N SER A 98 23.39 9.56 -5.91
CA SER A 98 23.97 9.32 -7.24
C SER A 98 23.01 8.50 -8.11
N TYR A 99 23.09 8.67 -9.43
CA TYR A 99 22.27 7.90 -10.36
C TYR A 99 22.48 6.39 -10.22
N GLU A 100 23.71 5.96 -10.01
CA GLU A 100 24.06 4.56 -9.77
C GLU A 100 23.39 4.02 -8.48
N ALA A 101 23.43 4.78 -7.37
CA ALA A 101 22.78 4.40 -6.12
C ALA A 101 21.25 4.32 -6.27
N ALA A 102 20.64 5.26 -7.01
CA ALA A 102 19.23 5.24 -7.30
C ALA A 102 18.81 4.02 -8.16
N LEU A 103 19.63 3.63 -9.14
CA LEU A 103 19.42 2.40 -9.91
C LEU A 103 19.54 1.15 -9.04
N ASN A 104 20.52 1.10 -8.12
CA ASN A 104 20.68 0.00 -7.18
C ASN A 104 19.45 -0.14 -6.26
N ALA A 105 18.85 0.97 -5.87
CA ALA A 105 17.64 1.00 -5.05
C ALA A 105 16.32 0.75 -5.84
N THR A 106 16.33 0.93 -7.17
CA THR A 106 15.13 0.78 -8.00
C THR A 106 15.01 -0.62 -8.60
N ILE A 107 16.13 -1.22 -9.02
CA ILE A 107 16.16 -2.48 -9.77
C ILE A 107 16.49 -3.62 -8.81
N LYS A 108 15.50 -4.43 -8.45
CA LYS A 108 15.61 -5.48 -7.42
C LYS A 108 16.82 -6.43 -7.58
N PRO A 109 17.13 -6.98 -8.78
CA PRO A 109 18.34 -7.79 -8.95
C PRO A 109 19.65 -7.04 -8.65
N ARG A 110 19.72 -5.74 -8.97
CA ARG A 110 20.89 -4.90 -8.62
C ARG A 110 20.98 -4.70 -7.11
N MET A 111 19.85 -4.42 -6.47
CA MET A 111 19.74 -4.31 -5.01
C MET A 111 20.24 -5.56 -4.31
N ARG A 112 19.78 -6.74 -4.73
CA ARG A 112 20.21 -8.02 -4.14
C ARG A 112 21.72 -8.26 -4.31
N LYS A 113 22.29 -7.95 -5.48
CA LYS A 113 23.76 -8.03 -5.70
C LYS A 113 24.54 -7.09 -4.79
N CYS A 114 24.03 -5.89 -4.51
CA CYS A 114 24.66 -4.98 -3.54
C CYS A 114 24.61 -5.55 -2.13
N PHE A 115 23.47 -6.12 -1.72
CA PHE A 115 23.30 -6.72 -0.41
C PHE A 115 24.19 -7.95 -0.22
N GLU A 116 24.23 -8.84 -1.19
CA GLU A 116 25.09 -10.03 -1.18
C GLU A 116 26.58 -9.67 -1.06
N ARG A 117 27.05 -8.67 -1.81
CA ARG A 117 28.45 -8.20 -1.77
C ARG A 117 28.84 -7.58 -0.42
N CYS A 118 27.87 -7.04 0.32
CA CYS A 118 28.09 -6.33 1.59
C CYS A 118 27.53 -7.09 2.81
N ASP A 119 27.20 -8.37 2.66
CA ASP A 119 26.62 -9.22 3.71
C ASP A 119 25.38 -8.63 4.39
N VAL A 120 24.55 -7.88 3.65
CA VAL A 120 23.32 -7.31 4.15
C VAL A 120 22.21 -8.37 4.13
N PRO A 121 21.51 -8.61 5.26
CA PRO A 121 20.46 -9.62 5.37
C PRO A 121 19.33 -9.39 4.38
N SER A 122 19.11 -10.33 3.46
CA SER A 122 18.04 -10.29 2.46
C SER A 122 17.69 -11.71 1.98
N PRO A 123 16.52 -11.95 1.36
CA PRO A 123 16.13 -13.29 0.92
C PRO A 123 17.04 -13.80 -0.20
N LYS A 124 17.26 -15.10 -0.25
CA LYS A 124 17.86 -15.77 -1.40
C LYS A 124 17.01 -15.51 -2.64
N TYR A 125 17.65 -15.39 -3.80
CA TYR A 125 16.96 -15.01 -5.02
C TYR A 125 17.55 -15.62 -6.28
N PHE A 126 16.74 -15.63 -7.33
CA PHE A 126 17.14 -15.81 -8.72
C PHE A 126 16.47 -14.74 -9.56
N SER A 127 17.13 -14.30 -10.61
CA SER A 127 16.55 -13.33 -11.57
C SER A 127 16.71 -13.82 -12.99
N PHE A 128 15.70 -13.52 -13.82
CA PHE A 128 15.65 -13.92 -15.22
C PHE A 128 15.21 -12.76 -16.09
N SER A 129 15.84 -12.58 -17.24
CA SER A 129 15.52 -11.53 -18.20
C SER A 129 15.45 -12.09 -19.63
N GLY A 130 14.51 -11.60 -20.43
CA GLY A 130 14.39 -11.95 -21.83
C GLY A 130 14.38 -13.46 -22.08
N ALA A 131 15.36 -13.95 -22.86
CA ALA A 131 15.47 -15.37 -23.24
C ALA A 131 15.79 -16.32 -22.06
N GLU A 132 16.21 -15.81 -20.91
CA GLU A 132 16.46 -16.63 -19.70
C GLU A 132 15.13 -17.06 -19.04
N ILE A 133 14.01 -16.41 -19.36
CA ILE A 133 12.69 -16.74 -18.82
C ILE A 133 12.20 -18.00 -19.53
N THR A 134 12.66 -19.16 -19.08
CA THR A 134 12.22 -20.48 -19.54
C THR A 134 11.66 -21.28 -18.37
N GLU A 135 10.72 -22.16 -18.68
CA GLU A 135 10.12 -23.04 -17.66
C GLU A 135 11.20 -23.83 -16.92
N LYS A 136 12.16 -24.40 -17.65
CA LYS A 136 13.30 -25.15 -17.08
C LYS A 136 14.09 -24.33 -16.06
N ASN A 137 14.44 -23.08 -16.39
CA ASN A 137 15.22 -22.22 -15.49
C ASN A 137 14.41 -21.85 -14.24
N VAL A 138 13.11 -21.54 -14.42
CA VAL A 138 12.21 -21.20 -13.32
C VAL A 138 12.05 -22.35 -12.35
N LEU A 139 11.75 -23.56 -12.85
CA LEU A 139 11.56 -24.74 -12.00
C LEU A 139 12.86 -25.09 -11.25
N SER A 140 14.01 -25.04 -11.92
CA SER A 140 15.32 -25.26 -11.26
C SER A 140 15.62 -24.24 -10.16
N ALA A 141 15.20 -22.99 -10.32
CA ALA A 141 15.38 -21.97 -9.29
C ALA A 141 14.46 -22.22 -8.07
N VAL A 142 13.21 -22.59 -8.32
CA VAL A 142 12.25 -22.90 -7.26
C VAL A 142 12.71 -24.09 -6.42
N GLU A 143 13.26 -25.14 -7.04
CA GLU A 143 13.83 -26.27 -6.32
C GLU A 143 14.95 -25.87 -5.35
N LYS A 144 15.77 -24.87 -5.72
CA LYS A 144 16.87 -24.35 -4.89
C LYS A 144 16.40 -23.41 -3.78
N LEU A 145 15.30 -22.70 -3.97
CA LEU A 145 14.74 -21.76 -2.98
C LEU A 145 13.84 -22.46 -1.95
N SER A 146 13.20 -23.55 -2.33
CA SER A 146 12.11 -24.22 -1.58
C SER A 146 10.83 -23.37 -1.50
N PHE A 147 9.70 -24.03 -1.25
CA PHE A 147 8.41 -23.34 -1.07
C PHE A 147 8.18 -22.91 0.38
N PRO A 148 7.42 -21.81 0.60
CA PRO A 148 6.88 -20.89 -0.40
C PRO A 148 7.93 -19.93 -0.95
N CYS A 149 7.75 -19.50 -2.21
CA CYS A 149 8.55 -18.47 -2.87
C CYS A 149 7.70 -17.26 -3.23
N VAL A 150 8.35 -16.15 -3.57
CA VAL A 150 7.71 -14.94 -4.08
C VAL A 150 8.25 -14.61 -5.45
N VAL A 151 7.33 -14.42 -6.41
CA VAL A 151 7.63 -13.92 -7.76
C VAL A 151 7.30 -12.44 -7.82
N LYS A 152 8.20 -11.63 -8.39
CA LYS A 152 8.00 -10.17 -8.54
C LYS A 152 8.55 -9.68 -9.89
N PRO A 153 7.93 -8.67 -10.52
CA PRO A 153 8.62 -7.86 -11.52
C PRO A 153 9.85 -7.19 -10.91
N ALA A 154 10.94 -7.09 -11.65
CA ALA A 154 12.18 -6.49 -11.14
C ALA A 154 12.06 -4.99 -10.87
N ASP A 155 11.17 -4.29 -11.56
CA ASP A 155 11.13 -2.83 -11.71
C ASP A 155 9.70 -2.24 -11.66
N ASN A 156 8.80 -2.87 -10.91
CA ASN A 156 7.43 -2.37 -10.69
C ASN A 156 7.15 -2.19 -9.19
N MET A 157 6.12 -1.37 -8.87
CA MET A 157 5.70 -1.00 -7.53
C MET A 157 4.25 -1.40 -7.22
N GLY A 158 3.83 -1.25 -5.95
CA GLY A 158 2.44 -1.44 -5.52
C GLY A 158 1.96 -2.88 -5.61
N ALA A 159 2.87 -3.85 -5.50
CA ALA A 159 2.63 -5.29 -5.59
C ALA A 159 2.01 -5.76 -6.92
N ARG A 160 2.07 -4.95 -8.00
CA ARG A 160 1.61 -5.36 -9.33
C ARG A 160 2.47 -6.51 -9.85
N GLY A 161 1.83 -7.62 -10.22
CA GLY A 161 2.52 -8.83 -10.69
C GLY A 161 3.30 -9.58 -9.60
N CYS A 162 3.17 -9.19 -8.33
CA CYS A 162 3.79 -9.86 -7.20
C CYS A 162 2.86 -10.97 -6.69
N ARG A 163 3.39 -12.18 -6.51
CA ARG A 163 2.61 -13.33 -6.05
C ARG A 163 3.45 -14.31 -5.24
N MET A 164 2.89 -14.84 -4.17
CA MET A 164 3.42 -16.00 -3.48
C MET A 164 3.02 -17.27 -4.24
N ILE A 165 3.96 -18.19 -4.41
CA ILE A 165 3.77 -19.49 -5.03
C ILE A 165 4.07 -20.62 -4.03
N ARG A 166 3.30 -21.70 -4.09
CA ARG A 166 3.41 -22.85 -3.19
C ARG A 166 3.63 -24.19 -3.89
N SER A 167 3.58 -24.18 -5.22
CA SER A 167 3.76 -25.40 -6.03
C SER A 167 4.49 -25.09 -7.34
N MET A 168 5.04 -26.13 -7.97
CA MET A 168 5.67 -26.04 -9.28
C MET A 168 4.69 -25.56 -10.37
N ASP A 169 3.43 -26.02 -10.31
CA ASP A 169 2.39 -25.65 -11.28
C ASP A 169 2.07 -24.15 -11.26
N GLU A 170 2.17 -23.51 -10.08
CA GLU A 170 1.99 -22.06 -9.94
C GLU A 170 3.18 -21.25 -10.46
N ALA A 171 4.40 -21.83 -10.42
CA ALA A 171 5.64 -21.10 -10.62
C ALA A 171 5.76 -20.50 -12.03
N TRP A 172 5.65 -21.35 -13.06
CA TRP A 172 5.81 -20.92 -14.45
C TRP A 172 4.78 -19.86 -14.87
N ARG A 173 3.52 -20.07 -14.49
CA ARG A 173 2.46 -19.11 -14.78
C ARG A 173 2.70 -17.76 -14.09
N SER A 174 3.07 -17.78 -12.81
CA SER A 174 3.32 -16.56 -12.03
C SER A 174 4.50 -15.76 -12.58
N VAL A 175 5.54 -16.44 -13.04
CA VAL A 175 6.68 -15.78 -13.70
C VAL A 175 6.26 -15.10 -15.00
N LYS A 176 5.42 -15.72 -15.83
CA LYS A 176 4.89 -15.08 -17.05
C LYS A 176 4.10 -13.82 -16.74
N ILE A 177 3.24 -13.86 -15.71
CA ILE A 177 2.48 -12.68 -15.27
C ILE A 177 3.43 -11.58 -14.76
N ALA A 178 4.43 -11.92 -13.96
CA ALA A 178 5.42 -10.95 -13.47
C ALA A 178 6.23 -10.33 -14.62
N ALA A 179 6.63 -11.11 -15.62
CA ALA A 179 7.37 -10.63 -16.79
C ALA A 179 6.59 -9.58 -17.58
N VAL A 180 5.30 -9.80 -17.81
CA VAL A 180 4.41 -8.83 -18.50
C VAL A 180 4.24 -7.54 -17.68
N ASN A 181 4.33 -7.63 -16.35
CA ASN A 181 4.25 -6.48 -15.45
C ASN A 181 5.60 -5.78 -15.23
N SER A 182 6.71 -6.30 -15.75
CA SER A 182 8.02 -5.65 -15.70
C SER A 182 8.23 -4.75 -16.93
N ARG A 183 8.81 -3.58 -16.70
CA ARG A 183 9.18 -2.62 -17.77
C ARG A 183 10.32 -3.14 -18.64
N THR A 184 11.20 -3.96 -18.06
CA THR A 184 12.37 -4.54 -18.71
C THR A 184 12.22 -6.04 -19.00
N SER A 185 11.01 -6.59 -18.86
CA SER A 185 10.75 -8.03 -18.96
C SER A 185 11.71 -8.85 -18.08
N THR A 186 12.02 -8.33 -16.89
CA THR A 186 12.90 -8.97 -15.90
C THR A 186 12.08 -9.37 -14.67
N VAL A 187 12.27 -10.59 -14.20
CA VAL A 187 11.58 -11.18 -13.06
C VAL A 187 12.58 -11.56 -11.98
N ILE A 188 12.21 -11.38 -10.73
CA ILE A 188 12.94 -11.90 -9.58
C ILE A 188 12.08 -12.93 -8.84
N LEU A 189 12.70 -14.04 -8.48
CA LEU A 189 12.16 -15.12 -7.68
C LEU A 189 12.90 -15.12 -6.33
N GLU A 190 12.19 -15.07 -5.23
CA GLU A 190 12.79 -14.93 -3.90
C GLU A 190 12.23 -15.94 -2.91
N GLU A 191 13.06 -16.34 -1.92
CA GLU A 191 12.61 -17.02 -0.71
C GLU A 191 11.52 -16.19 -0.04
N TYR A 192 10.43 -16.82 0.41
CA TYR A 192 9.43 -16.11 1.19
C TYR A 192 9.93 -15.89 2.63
N MET A 193 9.95 -14.66 3.04
CA MET A 193 10.31 -14.27 4.40
C MET A 193 9.06 -14.34 5.30
N GLU A 194 9.05 -15.21 6.30
CA GLU A 194 7.98 -15.28 7.32
C GLU A 194 8.32 -14.36 8.49
N GLY A 195 7.33 -13.62 8.98
CA GLY A 195 7.48 -12.73 10.13
C GLY A 195 6.77 -11.38 9.95
N PRO A 196 6.68 -10.58 11.02
CA PRO A 196 6.09 -9.25 10.99
C PRO A 196 6.87 -8.33 10.05
N GLU A 197 6.14 -7.43 9.38
CA GLU A 197 6.68 -6.53 8.37
C GLU A 197 6.57 -5.08 8.80
N PHE A 198 7.64 -4.33 8.56
CA PHE A 198 7.78 -2.94 8.97
C PHE A 198 8.19 -2.07 7.78
N SER A 199 7.86 -0.79 7.86
CA SER A 199 8.40 0.25 7.00
C SER A 199 9.23 1.22 7.82
N ILE A 200 10.43 1.54 7.32
CA ILE A 200 11.36 2.48 7.96
C ILE A 200 11.66 3.59 6.96
N ASP A 201 11.39 4.84 7.34
CA ASP A 201 11.76 6.02 6.58
C ASP A 201 12.92 6.75 7.25
N ALA A 202 13.84 7.26 6.45
CA ALA A 202 14.98 8.03 6.93
C ALA A 202 15.39 9.13 5.95
N ILE A 203 16.14 10.10 6.46
CA ILE A 203 16.90 11.07 5.68
C ILE A 203 18.39 10.82 5.89
N VAL A 204 19.10 10.65 4.79
CA VAL A 204 20.57 10.61 4.75
C VAL A 204 21.07 12.02 4.46
N TYR A 205 21.86 12.57 5.36
CA TYR A 205 22.38 13.94 5.22
C TYR A 205 23.71 14.11 5.96
N ASN A 206 24.74 14.59 5.27
CA ASN A 206 26.08 14.84 5.81
C ASN A 206 26.65 13.65 6.62
N GLY A 207 26.56 12.43 6.06
CA GLY A 207 27.11 11.21 6.68
C GLY A 207 26.29 10.67 7.84
N THR A 208 25.16 11.27 8.19
CA THR A 208 24.24 10.80 9.24
C THR A 208 23.00 10.17 8.64
N LEU A 209 22.41 9.19 9.33
CA LEU A 209 21.11 8.59 9.01
C LEU A 209 20.10 8.97 10.10
N THR A 210 19.10 9.75 9.76
CA THR A 210 18.04 10.11 10.71
C THR A 210 16.78 9.34 10.38
N ILE A 211 16.39 8.42 11.28
CA ILE A 211 15.12 7.68 11.18
C ILE A 211 13.98 8.66 11.41
N THR A 212 13.10 8.77 10.45
CA THR A 212 12.01 9.72 10.45
C THR A 212 10.65 9.04 10.61
N GLY A 213 10.60 7.73 10.48
CA GLY A 213 9.40 6.93 10.70
C GLY A 213 9.72 5.46 10.82
N PHE A 214 8.98 4.79 11.73
CA PHE A 214 9.02 3.35 11.91
C PHE A 214 7.58 2.86 12.15
N ALA A 215 7.03 2.12 11.18
CA ALA A 215 5.63 1.71 11.18
C ALA A 215 5.46 0.21 11.04
N ASP A 216 4.42 -0.32 11.70
CA ASP A 216 3.86 -1.64 11.37
C ASP A 216 3.22 -1.59 9.98
N ARG A 217 3.48 -2.60 9.15
CA ARG A 217 2.79 -2.82 7.88
C ARG A 217 1.77 -3.94 7.99
N HIS A 218 0.55 -3.66 7.60
CA HIS A 218 -0.55 -4.62 7.62
C HIS A 218 -0.75 -5.21 6.22
N ILE A 219 -0.07 -6.34 5.94
CA ILE A 219 -0.08 -7.03 4.63
C ILE A 219 -0.88 -8.32 4.76
N PHE A 220 -1.95 -8.46 3.95
CA PHE A 220 -2.88 -9.59 4.00
C PHE A 220 -3.17 -10.18 2.62
N TYR A 221 -4.01 -11.21 2.60
CA TYR A 221 -4.66 -11.83 1.43
C TYR A 221 -3.69 -12.49 0.45
N LYS A 222 -2.92 -13.47 0.98
CA LYS A 222 -2.12 -14.36 0.13
C LYS A 222 -3.02 -15.08 -0.89
N PRO A 223 -2.57 -15.32 -2.12
CA PRO A 223 -1.19 -15.24 -2.60
C PRO A 223 -0.71 -13.84 -2.98
N TYR A 224 -1.58 -12.85 -2.96
CA TYR A 224 -1.23 -11.44 -3.17
C TYR A 224 -0.80 -10.79 -1.85
N PHE A 225 -0.11 -9.68 -1.94
CA PHE A 225 0.41 -8.95 -0.79
C PHE A 225 -0.27 -7.59 -0.71
N ILE A 226 -1.50 -7.58 -0.17
CA ILE A 226 -2.32 -6.38 -0.11
C ILE A 226 -2.02 -5.62 1.17
N GLU A 227 -1.44 -4.45 1.01
CA GLU A 227 -1.20 -3.51 2.09
C GLU A 227 -2.51 -2.83 2.49
N THR A 228 -3.07 -3.24 3.62
CA THR A 228 -4.35 -2.71 4.11
C THR A 228 -4.18 -1.55 5.08
N GLY A 229 -2.94 -1.20 5.42
CA GLY A 229 -2.66 -0.05 6.25
C GLY A 229 -1.32 -0.09 6.96
N HIS A 230 -1.09 0.97 7.76
CA HIS A 230 0.07 1.18 8.59
C HIS A 230 -0.35 1.64 9.99
N THR A 231 0.51 1.42 10.99
CA THR A 231 0.39 2.06 12.31
C THR A 231 1.74 2.59 12.74
N MET A 232 1.82 3.86 13.09
CA MET A 232 3.04 4.55 13.45
C MET A 232 2.85 5.34 14.77
N PRO A 233 3.77 5.23 15.75
CA PRO A 233 4.92 4.34 15.74
C PRO A 233 4.53 2.87 15.92
N SER A 234 5.41 1.97 15.51
CA SER A 234 5.28 0.53 15.80
C SER A 234 5.37 0.27 17.32
N LYS A 235 4.68 -0.78 17.78
CA LYS A 235 4.78 -1.28 19.16
C LYS A 235 5.80 -2.40 19.37
N ILE A 236 6.65 -2.66 18.38
CA ILE A 236 7.71 -3.67 18.48
C ILE A 236 8.65 -3.33 19.66
N ASP A 237 9.25 -4.35 20.26
CA ASP A 237 10.24 -4.12 21.32
C ASP A 237 11.49 -3.39 20.79
N GLU A 238 12.16 -2.64 21.68
CA GLU A 238 13.25 -1.76 21.30
C GLU A 238 14.47 -2.53 20.76
N LYS A 239 14.75 -3.74 21.22
CA LYS A 239 15.87 -4.55 20.72
C LYS A 239 15.65 -4.91 19.26
N MET A 240 14.48 -5.47 18.91
CA MET A 240 14.13 -5.79 17.53
C MET A 240 14.15 -4.52 16.65
N ARG A 241 13.63 -3.40 17.18
CA ARG A 241 13.63 -2.13 16.47
C ARG A 241 15.05 -1.68 16.11
N LEU A 242 15.98 -1.73 17.04
CA LEU A 242 17.38 -1.33 16.83
C LEU A 242 18.10 -2.27 15.86
N GLU A 243 17.84 -3.58 15.92
CA GLU A 243 18.39 -4.56 14.97
C GLU A 243 17.88 -4.29 13.53
N LEU A 244 16.59 -4.01 13.36
CA LEU A 244 15.98 -3.65 12.06
C LEU A 244 16.57 -2.34 11.51
N ILE A 245 16.76 -1.32 12.35
CA ILE A 245 17.36 -0.04 11.97
C ILE A 245 18.83 -0.24 11.58
N SER A 246 19.58 -1.08 12.29
CA SER A 246 20.97 -1.38 11.95
C SER A 246 21.08 -2.07 10.58
N ALA A 247 20.28 -3.09 10.33
CA ALA A 247 20.22 -3.76 9.04
C ALA A 247 19.83 -2.81 7.90
N PHE A 248 18.87 -1.91 8.14
CA PHE A 248 18.49 -0.88 7.19
C PHE A 248 19.66 0.06 6.88
N ALA A 249 20.39 0.52 7.89
CA ALA A 249 21.57 1.38 7.70
C ALA A 249 22.65 0.69 6.86
N ASP A 250 22.91 -0.60 7.09
CA ASP A 250 23.83 -1.40 6.28
C ASP A 250 23.37 -1.50 4.82
N GLY A 251 22.06 -1.68 4.61
CA GLY A 251 21.47 -1.68 3.27
C GLY A 251 21.57 -0.33 2.56
N VAL A 252 21.33 0.78 3.26
CA VAL A 252 21.51 2.15 2.74
C VAL A 252 22.96 2.37 2.28
N LYS A 253 23.93 1.92 3.08
CA LYS A 253 25.36 1.99 2.73
C LYS A 253 25.70 1.12 1.54
N ALA A 254 25.22 -0.13 1.51
CA ALA A 254 25.48 -1.08 0.42
C ALA A 254 24.96 -0.59 -0.94
N LEU A 255 23.86 0.14 -0.96
CA LEU A 255 23.30 0.74 -2.16
C LEU A 255 24.02 2.02 -2.60
N GLY A 256 24.82 2.64 -1.71
CA GLY A 256 25.50 3.91 -1.96
C GLY A 256 24.61 5.14 -1.78
N LEU A 257 23.56 5.06 -0.97
CA LEU A 257 22.66 6.20 -0.71
C LEU A 257 23.32 7.17 0.28
N THR A 258 23.56 8.41 -0.15
CA THR A 258 24.36 9.40 0.61
C THR A 258 23.67 10.73 0.88
N CYS A 259 22.65 11.11 0.08
CA CYS A 259 22.01 12.43 0.22
C CYS A 259 20.54 12.39 -0.22
N GLY A 260 19.62 12.47 0.73
CA GLY A 260 18.19 12.46 0.46
C GLY A 260 17.42 11.41 1.27
N ALA A 261 16.22 11.10 0.85
CA ALA A 261 15.37 10.13 1.53
C ALA A 261 15.76 8.67 1.19
N ALA A 262 15.65 7.81 2.19
CA ALA A 262 15.73 6.36 2.04
C ALA A 262 14.55 5.71 2.78
N LYS A 263 13.96 4.66 2.20
CA LYS A 263 12.83 3.94 2.79
C LYS A 263 13.05 2.45 2.64
N ALA A 264 12.81 1.68 3.70
CA ALA A 264 12.84 0.22 3.66
C ALA A 264 11.48 -0.41 3.89
N ASP A 265 11.25 -1.56 3.22
CA ASP A 265 10.33 -2.61 3.64
C ASP A 265 11.17 -3.77 4.17
N ILE A 266 10.98 -4.09 5.44
CA ILE A 266 11.86 -5.01 6.18
C ILE A 266 11.01 -5.92 7.06
N LYS A 267 11.45 -7.17 7.22
CA LYS A 267 10.80 -8.13 8.13
C LYS A 267 11.73 -8.55 9.24
N TYR A 268 11.13 -8.91 10.37
CA TYR A 268 11.84 -9.61 11.43
C TYR A 268 11.43 -11.09 11.37
N THR A 269 12.36 -11.93 10.94
CA THR A 269 12.15 -13.38 10.76
C THR A 269 12.82 -14.16 11.89
N GLU A 270 12.68 -15.48 11.89
CA GLU A 270 13.46 -16.36 12.77
C GLU A 270 14.98 -16.21 12.60
N LYS A 271 15.44 -15.76 11.40
CA LYS A 271 16.83 -15.44 11.09
C LYS A 271 17.24 -14.01 11.50
N GLY A 272 16.35 -13.26 12.17
CA GLY A 272 16.51 -11.84 12.46
C GLY A 272 16.02 -10.93 11.32
N PRO A 273 16.52 -9.67 11.23
CA PRO A 273 16.17 -8.72 10.20
C PRO A 273 16.41 -9.25 8.78
N GLN A 274 15.46 -9.03 7.87
CA GLN A 274 15.59 -9.38 6.45
C GLN A 274 15.03 -8.24 5.59
N ILE A 275 15.84 -7.64 4.74
CA ILE A 275 15.42 -6.50 3.89
C ILE A 275 14.68 -6.99 2.66
N GLY A 276 13.42 -6.61 2.56
CA GLY A 276 12.58 -6.83 1.39
C GLY A 276 12.91 -5.88 0.24
N GLU A 277 13.01 -4.59 0.53
CA GLU A 277 13.31 -3.54 -0.46
C GLU A 277 13.82 -2.27 0.25
N ILE A 278 14.75 -1.56 -0.39
CA ILE A 278 15.11 -0.18 -0.04
C ILE A 278 14.90 0.71 -1.27
N ALA A 279 14.21 1.81 -1.10
CA ALA A 279 13.97 2.81 -2.14
C ALA A 279 14.70 4.12 -1.81
N ALA A 280 15.29 4.75 -2.83
CA ALA A 280 15.99 6.05 -2.74
C ALA A 280 15.01 7.23 -2.80
N ARG A 281 13.95 7.18 -1.98
CA ARG A 281 12.85 8.16 -1.94
C ARG A 281 12.04 8.04 -0.66
N LEU A 282 11.16 9.01 -0.44
CA LEU A 282 10.15 8.93 0.60
C LEU A 282 9.14 7.80 0.34
N SER A 283 8.58 7.23 1.40
CA SER A 283 7.53 6.21 1.31
C SER A 283 6.27 6.74 0.62
N GLY A 284 5.61 5.84 -0.10
CA GLY A 284 4.24 5.98 -0.56
C GLY A 284 3.23 5.55 0.50
N GLY A 285 2.03 5.10 0.07
CA GLY A 285 1.03 4.55 1.00
C GLY A 285 0.59 5.52 2.09
N TYR A 286 0.57 6.81 1.80
CA TYR A 286 0.24 7.91 2.72
C TYR A 286 1.23 8.12 3.89
N MET A 287 2.34 7.39 3.97
CA MET A 287 3.25 7.50 5.11
C MET A 287 3.95 8.87 5.17
N SER A 288 4.78 9.20 4.21
CA SER A 288 5.60 10.41 4.25
C SER A 288 4.79 11.71 4.20
N GLY A 289 3.66 11.70 3.51
CA GLY A 289 2.82 12.88 3.35
C GLY A 289 1.80 13.11 4.46
N TRP A 290 1.43 12.06 5.22
CA TRP A 290 0.34 12.15 6.20
C TRP A 290 0.62 11.42 7.51
N THR A 291 0.78 10.07 7.51
CA THR A 291 0.90 9.32 8.77
C THR A 291 2.11 9.74 9.58
N TYR A 292 3.26 9.96 8.93
CA TYR A 292 4.45 10.45 9.61
C TYR A 292 4.25 11.87 10.17
N PRO A 293 3.82 12.88 9.41
CA PRO A 293 3.52 14.20 9.95
C PRO A 293 2.52 14.19 11.11
N TYR A 294 1.50 13.34 11.05
CA TYR A 294 0.54 13.21 12.16
C TYR A 294 1.15 12.57 13.40
N SER A 295 2.05 11.63 13.24
CA SER A 295 2.73 10.96 14.35
C SER A 295 3.81 11.84 14.97
N SER A 296 4.73 12.37 14.19
CA SER A 296 5.88 13.15 14.68
C SER A 296 5.60 14.63 14.90
N GLY A 297 4.69 15.22 14.12
CA GLY A 297 4.49 16.66 14.01
C GLY A 297 5.49 17.35 13.07
N ILE A 298 6.28 16.57 12.30
CA ILE A 298 7.28 17.11 11.35
C ILE A 298 6.76 16.89 9.91
N ASN A 299 6.80 17.93 9.09
CA ASN A 299 6.56 17.80 7.66
C ASN A 299 7.78 17.17 6.97
N LEU A 300 7.83 15.83 6.94
CA LEU A 300 8.94 15.07 6.37
C LEU A 300 9.20 15.41 4.91
N THR A 301 8.14 15.61 4.14
CA THR A 301 8.25 15.96 2.71
C THR A 301 8.96 17.29 2.52
N ALA A 302 8.65 18.29 3.36
CA ALA A 302 9.36 19.57 3.35
C ALA A 302 10.84 19.42 3.70
N GLN A 303 11.18 18.56 4.67
CA GLN A 303 12.59 18.35 5.06
C GLN A 303 13.39 17.65 3.94
N ALA A 304 12.82 16.64 3.29
CA ALA A 304 13.45 15.98 2.14
C ALA A 304 13.61 16.94 0.95
N LEU A 305 12.65 17.81 0.73
CA LEU A 305 12.70 18.82 -0.32
C LEU A 305 13.76 19.90 -0.04
N LEU A 306 13.97 20.28 1.24
CA LEU A 306 15.08 21.16 1.63
C LEU A 306 16.42 20.52 1.27
N VAL A 307 16.62 19.23 1.56
CA VAL A 307 17.84 18.50 1.16
C VAL A 307 18.04 18.54 -0.36
N ALA A 308 16.98 18.25 -1.13
CA ALA A 308 17.04 18.29 -2.60
C ALA A 308 17.36 19.70 -3.14
N ALA A 309 16.97 20.77 -2.41
CA ALA A 309 17.28 22.16 -2.73
C ALA A 309 18.65 22.63 -2.17
N GLY A 310 19.51 21.70 -1.69
CA GLY A 310 20.82 22.01 -1.12
C GLY A 310 20.77 22.75 0.21
N LYS A 311 19.65 22.63 0.95
CA LYS A 311 19.44 23.30 2.25
C LYS A 311 19.41 22.27 3.39
N GLU A 312 19.75 22.74 4.58
CA GLU A 312 19.69 21.94 5.79
C GLU A 312 18.24 21.57 6.16
N PRO A 313 17.96 20.28 6.51
CA PRO A 313 16.65 19.84 6.98
C PRO A 313 16.46 20.19 8.48
N SER A 314 16.43 21.46 8.80
CA SER A 314 16.47 21.99 10.18
C SER A 314 15.34 21.49 11.08
N GLY A 315 14.16 21.20 10.51
CA GLY A 315 13.04 20.65 11.27
C GLY A 315 13.25 19.21 11.77
N ILE A 316 14.21 18.47 11.17
CA ILE A 316 14.62 17.15 11.64
C ILE A 316 15.78 17.28 12.62
N LEU A 317 16.80 18.07 12.29
CA LEU A 317 18.05 18.11 13.03
C LEU A 317 17.89 18.66 14.46
N GLY A 318 16.98 19.59 14.68
CA GLY A 318 16.80 20.27 15.96
C GLY A 318 16.14 19.44 17.07
N GLY A 319 15.49 18.30 16.74
CA GLY A 319 14.75 17.49 17.72
C GLY A 319 15.07 16.01 17.69
N ARG A 320 16.08 15.59 16.92
CA ARG A 320 16.49 14.18 16.80
C ARG A 320 17.34 13.73 18.00
N ILE A 321 17.23 12.47 18.36
CA ILE A 321 17.99 11.84 19.45
C ILE A 321 18.93 10.77 18.88
N PRO A 322 20.16 10.60 19.40
CA PRO A 322 21.08 9.57 18.94
C PRO A 322 20.56 8.15 19.29
N LEU A 323 20.70 7.22 18.34
CA LEU A 323 20.39 5.79 18.54
C LEU A 323 21.66 4.96 18.65
N LYS A 324 21.74 4.12 19.69
CA LYS A 324 22.85 3.19 19.90
C LYS A 324 22.53 1.82 19.27
N THR A 325 22.65 1.70 17.96
CA THR A 325 22.37 0.44 17.24
C THR A 325 23.58 -0.47 17.12
N GLY A 326 24.79 0.01 17.45
CA GLY A 326 26.04 -0.71 17.17
C GLY A 326 26.47 -0.66 15.69
N ASN A 327 25.72 0.00 14.82
CA ASN A 327 26.07 0.18 13.41
C ASN A 327 27.36 1.01 13.26
N LYS A 328 28.25 0.58 12.34
CA LYS A 328 29.55 1.23 12.11
C LYS A 328 29.58 2.11 10.86
N ASN A 329 28.50 2.07 10.06
CA ASN A 329 28.44 2.75 8.77
C ASN A 329 27.87 4.17 8.86
N PHE A 330 27.01 4.42 9.86
CA PHE A 330 26.36 5.70 10.09
C PHE A 330 26.32 6.07 11.57
N GLU A 331 26.37 7.35 11.84
CA GLU A 331 25.81 7.93 13.06
C GLU A 331 24.31 8.03 12.88
N ILE A 332 23.56 7.28 13.70
CA ILE A 332 22.11 7.11 13.53
C ILE A 332 21.35 7.91 14.58
N PHE A 333 20.34 8.63 14.13
CA PHE A 333 19.43 9.40 14.97
C PHE A 333 17.99 8.97 14.76
N ASP A 334 17.12 9.29 15.71
CA ASP A 334 15.68 9.08 15.66
C ASP A 334 14.92 10.40 15.83
N CYS A 335 13.82 10.54 15.11
CA CYS A 335 12.83 11.58 15.33
C CYS A 335 11.65 10.96 16.10
N PRO A 336 11.53 11.20 17.41
CA PRO A 336 10.50 10.54 18.23
C PRO A 336 9.09 10.97 17.81
N SER A 337 8.18 10.00 17.84
CA SER A 337 6.76 10.25 17.62
C SER A 337 6.12 10.92 18.85
N LYS A 338 5.21 11.86 18.61
CA LYS A 338 4.42 12.59 19.63
C LYS A 338 3.00 12.04 19.76
N ASN A 339 2.50 11.43 18.70
CA ASN A 339 1.17 10.85 18.60
C ASN A 339 1.24 9.51 17.86
N VAL A 340 0.15 8.79 17.86
CA VAL A 340 -0.07 7.61 17.02
C VAL A 340 -0.92 8.02 15.82
N SER A 341 -0.51 7.56 14.64
CA SER A 341 -1.30 7.64 13.41
C SER A 341 -1.55 6.23 12.88
N ALA A 342 -2.79 5.92 12.55
CA ALA A 342 -3.18 4.67 11.92
C ALA A 342 -3.84 4.93 10.57
N GLU A 343 -3.40 4.20 9.55
CA GLU A 343 -4.00 4.17 8.22
C GLU A 343 -4.65 2.82 8.02
N ARG A 344 -5.90 2.80 7.52
CA ARG A 344 -6.63 1.58 7.16
C ARG A 344 -7.34 1.77 5.84
N ALA A 345 -7.33 0.72 5.01
CA ALA A 345 -8.01 0.70 3.73
C ALA A 345 -9.35 -0.02 3.84
N TRP A 346 -10.34 0.39 3.01
CA TRP A 346 -11.50 -0.44 2.72
C TRP A 346 -11.41 -1.03 1.32
N ILE A 347 -11.99 -2.19 1.16
CA ILE A 347 -11.97 -2.99 -0.07
C ILE A 347 -13.37 -3.47 -0.44
N SER A 348 -13.54 -3.90 -1.66
CA SER A 348 -14.80 -4.39 -2.21
C SER A 348 -14.69 -5.83 -2.67
N ILE A 349 -15.83 -6.50 -2.75
CA ILE A 349 -16.01 -7.73 -3.54
C ILE A 349 -16.12 -7.37 -5.02
N PRO A 350 -15.94 -8.33 -5.97
CA PRO A 350 -16.11 -8.07 -7.40
C PRO A 350 -17.51 -7.59 -7.75
N GLY A 351 -17.63 -6.58 -8.62
CA GLY A 351 -18.92 -6.09 -9.08
C GLY A 351 -18.85 -4.76 -9.80
N LYS A 352 -20.03 -4.19 -10.09
CA LYS A 352 -20.20 -2.86 -10.68
C LYS A 352 -20.85 -1.94 -9.65
N VAL A 353 -20.30 -0.76 -9.46
CA VAL A 353 -20.72 0.17 -8.40
C VAL A 353 -22.04 0.85 -8.77
N LYS A 354 -23.05 0.70 -7.93
CA LYS A 354 -24.33 1.43 -8.01
C LYS A 354 -24.26 2.74 -7.23
N SER A 355 -23.71 2.71 -6.01
CA SER A 355 -23.50 3.91 -5.20
C SER A 355 -22.38 3.71 -4.17
N LEU A 356 -21.82 4.82 -3.67
CA LEU A 356 -20.81 4.84 -2.63
C LEU A 356 -21.33 5.53 -1.39
N HIS A 357 -21.07 4.93 -0.24
CA HIS A 357 -21.16 5.60 1.05
C HIS A 357 -19.75 5.76 1.63
N ILE A 358 -19.31 7.02 1.77
CA ILE A 358 -18.00 7.37 2.30
C ILE A 358 -18.19 7.87 3.74
N PRO A 359 -17.37 7.39 4.71
CA PRO A 359 -17.51 7.81 6.10
C PRO A 359 -17.23 9.30 6.26
N GLU A 360 -17.94 9.92 7.18
CA GLU A 360 -17.68 11.31 7.55
C GLU A 360 -16.35 11.47 8.28
N LYS A 361 -15.75 12.64 8.12
CA LYS A 361 -14.50 12.99 8.78
C LYS A 361 -14.77 13.53 10.18
N GLU A 362 -14.85 12.64 11.16
CA GLU A 362 -14.98 12.98 12.57
C GLU A 362 -13.67 12.70 13.33
N SER A 363 -13.35 13.56 14.32
CA SER A 363 -12.18 13.32 15.19
C SER A 363 -12.27 11.94 15.86
N PRO A 364 -11.19 11.15 15.88
CA PRO A 364 -9.80 11.48 15.51
C PRO A 364 -9.41 11.23 14.04
N VAL A 365 -10.36 11.02 13.11
CA VAL A 365 -10.10 10.85 11.68
C VAL A 365 -9.57 12.17 11.11
N GLN A 366 -8.38 12.12 10.50
CA GLN A 366 -7.73 13.27 9.88
C GLN A 366 -8.03 13.36 8.39
N ASN A 367 -8.03 12.22 7.70
CA ASN A 367 -8.30 12.15 6.27
C ASN A 367 -9.11 10.91 5.91
N VAL A 368 -9.96 11.10 4.91
CA VAL A 368 -10.62 10.03 4.16
C VAL A 368 -10.24 10.24 2.70
N PHE A 369 -9.63 9.24 2.10
CA PHE A 369 -9.17 9.26 0.70
C PHE A 369 -9.92 8.18 -0.09
N PRO A 370 -11.07 8.52 -0.70
CA PRO A 370 -11.69 7.62 -1.67
C PRO A 370 -10.75 7.47 -2.87
N ARG A 371 -10.57 6.25 -3.34
CA ARG A 371 -9.91 5.99 -4.63
C ARG A 371 -10.86 6.40 -5.76
N PRO A 372 -10.42 6.41 -7.02
CA PRO A 372 -11.27 6.76 -8.15
C PRO A 372 -12.30 5.65 -8.46
N VAL A 373 -12.98 5.18 -7.41
CA VAL A 373 -14.16 4.33 -7.50
C VAL A 373 -15.36 5.25 -7.66
N LYS A 374 -16.11 5.09 -8.74
CA LYS A 374 -17.29 5.91 -9.07
C LYS A 374 -18.45 5.05 -9.53
N GLU A 375 -19.63 5.59 -9.46
CA GLU A 375 -20.85 4.96 -9.97
C GLU A 375 -20.68 4.53 -11.43
N GLY A 376 -21.18 3.35 -11.77
CA GLY A 376 -21.00 2.69 -13.05
C GLY A 376 -19.62 2.06 -13.27
N GLY A 377 -18.65 2.30 -12.39
CA GLY A 377 -17.31 1.71 -12.47
C GLY A 377 -17.25 0.28 -11.92
N ASN A 378 -16.29 -0.51 -12.42
CA ASN A 378 -16.05 -1.85 -11.91
C ASN A 378 -15.13 -1.81 -10.68
N VAL A 379 -15.38 -2.69 -9.73
CA VAL A 379 -14.54 -2.97 -8.57
C VAL A 379 -14.23 -4.46 -8.50
N ASP A 380 -13.15 -4.81 -7.84
CA ASP A 380 -12.75 -6.19 -7.62
C ASP A 380 -12.16 -6.33 -6.21
N PHE A 381 -12.06 -7.56 -5.72
CA PHE A 381 -11.22 -7.82 -4.56
C PHE A 381 -9.75 -7.58 -4.95
N PRO A 382 -9.00 -6.80 -4.18
CA PRO A 382 -7.70 -6.31 -4.64
C PRO A 382 -6.69 -7.44 -4.85
N ARG A 383 -5.97 -7.38 -5.97
CA ARG A 383 -4.79 -8.21 -6.28
C ARG A 383 -3.48 -7.42 -6.23
N ASN A 384 -3.58 -6.13 -5.94
CA ASN A 384 -2.44 -5.22 -5.75
C ASN A 384 -2.87 -3.99 -4.94
N ASN A 385 -1.91 -3.16 -4.53
CA ASN A 385 -2.15 -2.05 -3.62
C ASN A 385 -2.91 -0.86 -4.23
N VAL A 386 -3.11 -0.82 -5.54
CA VAL A 386 -3.87 0.26 -6.19
C VAL A 386 -5.35 -0.04 -6.38
N GLN A 387 -5.78 -1.29 -6.18
CA GLN A 387 -7.17 -1.73 -6.33
C GLN A 387 -8.03 -1.56 -5.07
N LYS A 388 -7.47 -1.03 -3.99
CA LYS A 388 -8.24 -0.68 -2.79
C LYS A 388 -9.25 0.43 -3.12
N CYS A 389 -10.40 0.43 -2.44
CA CYS A 389 -11.47 1.41 -2.70
C CYS A 389 -11.26 2.73 -1.98
N GLY A 390 -10.46 2.77 -0.94
CA GLY A 390 -10.09 3.99 -0.24
C GLY A 390 -9.28 3.73 1.03
N ASN A 391 -8.89 4.82 1.70
CA ASN A 391 -8.09 4.79 2.91
C ASN A 391 -8.56 5.84 3.92
N VAL A 392 -8.49 5.51 5.20
CA VAL A 392 -8.73 6.41 6.33
C VAL A 392 -7.44 6.59 7.11
N ILE A 393 -7.16 7.80 7.55
CA ILE A 393 -6.01 8.09 8.41
C ILE A 393 -6.49 8.80 9.67
N THR A 394 -6.04 8.34 10.83
CA THR A 394 -6.35 8.87 12.14
C THR A 394 -5.09 9.43 12.83
N LYS A 395 -5.32 10.27 13.85
CA LYS A 395 -4.30 10.77 14.76
C LYS A 395 -4.84 10.80 16.18
N SER A 396 -4.13 10.18 17.12
CA SER A 396 -4.52 10.17 18.53
C SER A 396 -3.28 10.13 19.45
N GLY A 397 -3.42 10.53 20.70
CA GLY A 397 -2.40 10.31 21.73
C GLY A 397 -2.35 8.85 22.23
N SER A 398 -3.33 7.99 21.88
CA SER A 398 -3.39 6.58 22.24
C SER A 398 -3.38 5.71 20.99
N TYR A 399 -2.61 4.61 21.06
CA TYR A 399 -2.52 3.60 20.00
C TYR A 399 -3.89 2.97 19.74
N GLU A 400 -4.54 2.50 20.79
CA GLU A 400 -5.83 1.82 20.71
C GLU A 400 -6.91 2.74 20.13
N LYS A 401 -6.92 4.02 20.54
CA LYS A 401 -7.86 5.02 19.99
C LYS A 401 -7.60 5.32 18.51
N ALA A 402 -6.33 5.43 18.09
CA ALA A 402 -6.01 5.66 16.69
C ALA A 402 -6.46 4.48 15.81
N VAL A 403 -6.12 3.26 16.20
CA VAL A 403 -6.44 2.03 15.47
C VAL A 403 -7.94 1.80 15.43
N SER A 404 -8.62 1.80 16.59
CA SER A 404 -10.07 1.54 16.63
C SER A 404 -10.89 2.57 15.88
N ALA A 405 -10.47 3.85 15.89
CA ALA A 405 -11.15 4.88 15.11
C ALA A 405 -10.94 4.71 13.60
N ALA A 406 -9.75 4.28 13.15
CA ALA A 406 -9.52 3.97 11.74
C ALA A 406 -10.37 2.78 11.28
N GLU A 407 -10.41 1.70 12.07
CA GLU A 407 -11.23 0.52 11.80
C GLU A 407 -12.73 0.87 11.80
N LYS A 408 -13.19 1.65 12.77
CA LYS A 408 -14.59 2.13 12.83
C LYS A 408 -14.95 2.97 11.60
N ALA A 409 -14.07 3.86 11.17
CA ALA A 409 -14.33 4.67 9.98
C ALA A 409 -14.36 3.81 8.70
N VAL A 410 -13.48 2.81 8.57
CA VAL A 410 -13.52 1.85 7.46
C VAL A 410 -14.80 1.03 7.49
N SER A 411 -15.24 0.53 8.66
CA SER A 411 -16.48 -0.26 8.77
C SER A 411 -17.74 0.55 8.45
N ALA A 412 -17.65 1.89 8.50
CA ALA A 412 -18.76 2.76 8.06
C ALA A 412 -18.82 2.94 6.54
N ALA A 413 -17.71 2.71 5.81
CA ALA A 413 -17.69 2.77 4.35
C ALA A 413 -18.35 1.54 3.73
N PHE A 414 -19.20 1.73 2.74
CA PHE A 414 -19.73 0.62 1.93
C PHE A 414 -20.06 1.05 0.51
N LEU A 415 -20.04 0.09 -0.39
CA LEU A 415 -20.48 0.25 -1.76
C LEU A 415 -21.71 -0.62 -1.98
N ARG A 416 -22.75 -0.05 -2.59
CA ARG A 416 -23.82 -0.85 -3.21
C ARG A 416 -23.36 -1.24 -4.61
N LEU A 417 -23.58 -2.48 -4.97
CA LEU A 417 -23.25 -3.01 -6.30
C LEU A 417 -24.54 -3.10 -7.13
N GLU A 418 -24.42 -2.97 -8.44
CA GLU A 418 -25.53 -3.20 -9.35
C GLU A 418 -25.99 -4.66 -9.25
N PRO A 419 -27.32 -4.94 -9.18
CA PRO A 419 -27.84 -6.30 -9.11
C PRO A 419 -27.61 -7.07 -10.42
N ASN A 420 -27.67 -8.40 -10.32
CA ASN A 420 -27.55 -9.33 -11.46
C ASN A 420 -26.24 -9.19 -12.26
N VAL A 421 -25.13 -8.91 -11.57
CA VAL A 421 -23.79 -8.87 -12.17
C VAL A 421 -23.11 -10.22 -11.98
N SER A 422 -22.80 -10.90 -13.09
CA SER A 422 -22.24 -12.26 -13.10
C SER A 422 -20.97 -12.44 -12.28
N ALA A 423 -20.11 -11.41 -12.21
CA ALA A 423 -18.88 -11.45 -11.40
C ALA A 423 -19.19 -11.51 -9.89
N THR A 424 -20.20 -10.74 -9.44
CA THR A 424 -20.67 -10.75 -8.04
C THR A 424 -21.34 -12.08 -7.71
N ASP A 425 -22.23 -12.56 -8.60
CA ASP A 425 -22.93 -13.85 -8.43
C ASP A 425 -21.95 -15.01 -8.35
N PHE A 426 -20.96 -15.01 -9.24
CA PHE A 426 -19.89 -16.03 -9.22
C PHE A 426 -19.11 -16.02 -7.89
N PHE A 427 -18.72 -14.84 -7.43
CA PHE A 427 -18.02 -14.69 -6.15
C PHE A 427 -18.88 -15.19 -4.98
N LEU A 428 -20.13 -14.72 -4.88
CA LEU A 428 -21.05 -15.06 -3.78
C LEU A 428 -21.47 -16.53 -3.79
N SER A 429 -21.40 -17.22 -4.95
CA SER A 429 -21.64 -18.66 -5.02
C SER A 429 -20.58 -19.51 -4.34
N GLY A 430 -19.47 -18.90 -3.86
CA GLY A 430 -18.34 -19.61 -3.24
C GLY A 430 -17.41 -20.31 -4.23
N LYS A 431 -17.61 -20.13 -5.54
CA LYS A 431 -16.76 -20.69 -6.58
C LYS A 431 -15.46 -19.88 -6.71
N PHE A 432 -14.41 -20.57 -7.15
CA PHE A 432 -13.10 -19.97 -7.45
C PHE A 432 -12.73 -20.23 -8.90
N LEU A 433 -11.93 -19.34 -9.46
CA LEU A 433 -11.25 -19.65 -10.72
C LEU A 433 -10.29 -20.83 -10.50
N PRO A 434 -10.12 -21.74 -11.49
CA PRO A 434 -9.30 -22.94 -11.33
C PRO A 434 -7.90 -22.67 -10.78
N ASP A 435 -7.33 -21.55 -11.20
CA ASP A 435 -5.96 -21.15 -10.87
C ASP A 435 -5.86 -20.23 -9.64
N GLU A 436 -6.97 -19.92 -8.97
CA GLU A 436 -7.05 -19.03 -7.82
C GLU A 436 -7.84 -19.65 -6.66
N LYS A 437 -7.68 -20.97 -6.45
CA LYS A 437 -8.37 -21.66 -5.36
C LYS A 437 -8.10 -20.99 -4.02
N GLY A 438 -9.18 -20.62 -3.32
CA GLY A 438 -9.12 -19.91 -2.04
C GLY A 438 -8.96 -18.40 -2.16
N PHE A 439 -8.94 -17.82 -3.38
CA PHE A 439 -8.88 -16.39 -3.58
C PHE A 439 -9.95 -15.90 -4.60
N PRO A 440 -10.65 -14.80 -4.34
CA PRO A 440 -10.68 -14.03 -3.09
C PRO A 440 -11.17 -14.84 -1.88
N PRO A 441 -10.69 -14.54 -0.65
CA PRO A 441 -11.17 -15.23 0.55
C PRO A 441 -12.65 -14.95 0.81
N SER A 442 -13.28 -15.72 1.67
CA SER A 442 -14.58 -15.38 2.26
C SER A 442 -14.42 -14.27 3.30
N ALA A 443 -15.46 -13.48 3.53
CA ALA A 443 -15.48 -12.48 4.59
C ALA A 443 -15.27 -13.11 5.96
N PHE A 444 -15.85 -14.31 6.16
CA PHE A 444 -15.70 -15.08 7.38
C PHE A 444 -15.27 -16.52 7.05
N SER A 445 -14.32 -17.06 7.81
CA SER A 445 -13.78 -18.42 7.62
C SER A 445 -14.84 -19.52 7.78
N SER A 446 -15.89 -19.21 8.53
CA SER A 446 -17.02 -20.11 8.77
C SER A 446 -18.03 -20.19 7.61
N PHE A 447 -17.78 -19.55 6.47
CA PHE A 447 -18.65 -19.57 5.28
C PHE A 447 -19.07 -21.01 4.87
N GLU A 448 -18.14 -21.96 4.83
CA GLU A 448 -18.42 -23.35 4.43
C GLU A 448 -19.40 -24.05 5.39
N LYS A 449 -19.48 -23.63 6.65
CA LYS A 449 -20.40 -24.20 7.65
C LYS A 449 -21.85 -23.79 7.40
N ILE A 450 -22.09 -22.65 6.75
CA ILE A 450 -23.46 -22.15 6.46
C ILE A 450 -24.20 -23.12 5.52
N GLU A 451 -23.50 -23.74 4.56
CA GLU A 451 -24.15 -24.67 3.63
C GLU A 451 -24.75 -25.91 4.30
N GLY A 452 -24.18 -26.33 5.44
CA GLY A 452 -24.65 -27.48 6.21
C GLY A 452 -25.74 -27.18 7.23
N LEU A 453 -26.19 -25.90 7.36
CA LEU A 453 -27.23 -25.52 8.31
C LEU A 453 -28.64 -25.82 7.78
N ASP A 454 -29.49 -26.36 8.67
CA ASP A 454 -30.93 -26.51 8.38
C ASP A 454 -31.66 -25.18 8.67
N ILE A 455 -31.54 -24.24 7.75
CA ILE A 455 -32.12 -22.89 7.82
C ILE A 455 -32.97 -22.56 6.60
N SER A 456 -33.69 -23.53 6.07
CA SER A 456 -34.56 -23.35 4.90
C SER A 456 -35.67 -22.30 5.13
N GLY A 457 -36.26 -21.81 4.04
CA GLY A 457 -37.37 -20.82 4.04
C GLY A 457 -36.91 -19.39 3.82
N LYS A 458 -37.82 -18.44 4.09
CA LYS A 458 -37.58 -17.01 3.81
C LYS A 458 -37.52 -16.19 5.09
N ILE A 459 -36.70 -15.17 5.11
CA ILE A 459 -36.78 -14.03 6.02
C ILE A 459 -37.88 -13.10 5.48
N PRO A 460 -38.93 -12.79 6.26
CA PRO A 460 -40.02 -11.94 5.77
C PRO A 460 -39.53 -10.53 5.38
N ALA A 461 -40.22 -9.89 4.45
CA ALA A 461 -39.93 -8.52 4.04
C ALA A 461 -39.91 -7.56 5.24
N GLY A 462 -38.85 -6.76 5.38
CA GLY A 462 -38.65 -5.79 6.46
C GLY A 462 -38.51 -6.40 7.87
N PHE A 463 -38.38 -7.70 8.01
CA PHE A 463 -38.13 -8.35 9.29
C PHE A 463 -36.63 -8.38 9.60
N SER A 464 -36.23 -8.00 10.81
CA SER A 464 -34.81 -8.00 11.22
C SER A 464 -34.18 -9.37 10.98
N VAL A 465 -33.07 -9.40 10.24
CA VAL A 465 -32.34 -10.63 9.97
C VAL A 465 -31.72 -11.22 11.24
N LEU A 466 -31.41 -10.36 12.23
CA LEU A 466 -30.93 -10.82 13.53
C LEU A 466 -32.03 -11.50 14.35
N LYS A 467 -33.24 -10.94 14.37
CA LYS A 467 -34.37 -11.58 15.04
C LYS A 467 -34.75 -12.90 14.39
N ASP A 468 -34.64 -12.98 13.05
CA ASP A 468 -34.84 -14.26 12.34
C ASP A 468 -33.78 -15.29 12.75
N ALA A 469 -32.51 -14.88 12.88
CA ALA A 469 -31.39 -15.75 13.28
C ALA A 469 -31.55 -16.32 14.72
N GLU A 470 -32.26 -15.67 15.62
CA GLU A 470 -32.51 -16.17 16.98
C GLU A 470 -33.22 -17.55 16.98
N ASN A 471 -33.96 -17.84 15.93
CA ASN A 471 -34.65 -19.13 15.76
C ASN A 471 -33.72 -20.28 15.34
N PHE A 472 -32.43 -20.01 15.05
CA PHE A 472 -31.46 -20.98 14.52
C PHE A 472 -30.20 -20.99 15.38
N PRO A 473 -30.14 -21.82 16.45
CA PRO A 473 -29.04 -21.81 17.43
C PRO A 473 -27.64 -21.98 16.82
N GLU A 474 -27.49 -22.81 15.78
CA GLU A 474 -26.18 -23.02 15.15
C GLU A 474 -25.74 -21.78 14.33
N LEU A 475 -26.67 -21.11 13.66
CA LEU A 475 -26.40 -19.84 12.99
C LEU A 475 -25.98 -18.75 13.99
N LYS A 476 -26.72 -18.66 15.11
CA LYS A 476 -26.42 -17.72 16.19
C LYS A 476 -24.98 -17.89 16.72
N LYS A 477 -24.53 -19.12 16.95
CA LYS A 477 -23.14 -19.40 17.36
C LYS A 477 -22.11 -18.90 16.34
N LEU A 478 -22.40 -19.01 15.05
CA LEU A 478 -21.50 -18.50 14.00
C LEU A 478 -21.47 -16.95 13.99
N LEU A 479 -22.57 -16.28 14.27
CA LEU A 479 -22.64 -14.83 14.34
C LEU A 479 -21.84 -14.26 15.54
N GLU A 480 -21.76 -15.00 16.64
CA GLU A 480 -21.07 -14.60 17.87
C GLU A 480 -19.54 -14.80 17.80
N LEU A 481 -19.00 -15.34 16.68
CA LEU A 481 -17.55 -15.48 16.52
C LEU A 481 -16.87 -14.10 16.43
N PRO A 482 -15.71 -13.92 17.09
CA PRO A 482 -15.02 -12.62 17.14
C PRO A 482 -14.27 -12.25 15.85
N GLU A 483 -14.25 -13.15 14.84
CA GLU A 483 -13.61 -12.93 13.55
C GLU A 483 -14.20 -11.69 12.86
N LYS A 484 -13.34 -10.84 12.32
CA LYS A 484 -13.74 -9.67 11.54
C LYS A 484 -13.46 -9.90 10.06
N ASP A 485 -14.31 -9.37 9.22
CA ASP A 485 -14.10 -9.29 7.78
C ASP A 485 -12.97 -8.28 7.42
N TRP A 486 -12.70 -8.13 6.14
CA TRP A 486 -11.69 -7.20 5.62
C TRP A 486 -12.03 -5.70 5.80
N ASN A 487 -13.23 -5.36 6.22
CA ASN A 487 -13.68 -4.01 6.55
C ASN A 487 -13.98 -3.83 8.05
N PHE A 488 -13.45 -4.73 8.88
CA PHE A 488 -13.42 -4.68 10.35
C PHE A 488 -14.77 -4.87 11.05
N LEU A 489 -15.77 -5.45 10.40
CA LEU A 489 -17.01 -5.91 11.04
C LEU A 489 -16.94 -7.41 11.34
N ASN A 490 -17.42 -7.86 12.51
CA ASN A 490 -17.72 -9.28 12.72
C ASN A 490 -19.10 -9.62 12.13
N ALA A 491 -19.46 -10.91 12.08
CA ALA A 491 -20.69 -11.35 11.44
C ALA A 491 -21.97 -10.76 12.09
N LEU A 492 -21.99 -10.66 13.43
CA LEU A 492 -23.07 -10.03 14.18
C LEU A 492 -23.22 -8.55 13.80
N GLN A 493 -22.12 -7.79 13.88
CA GLN A 493 -22.11 -6.36 13.50
C GLN A 493 -22.48 -6.15 12.03
N THR A 494 -22.09 -7.07 11.16
CA THR A 494 -22.46 -7.04 9.73
C THR A 494 -23.99 -7.16 9.55
N ALA A 495 -24.62 -8.08 10.29
CA ALA A 495 -26.07 -8.25 10.27
C ALA A 495 -26.81 -7.05 10.90
N GLU A 496 -26.33 -6.52 12.03
CA GLU A 496 -26.85 -5.27 12.62
C GLU A 496 -26.78 -4.10 11.64
N ARG A 497 -25.65 -3.98 10.94
CA ARG A 497 -25.45 -2.93 9.95
C ARG A 497 -26.37 -3.10 8.75
N PHE A 498 -26.60 -4.34 8.30
CA PHE A 498 -27.57 -4.63 7.24
C PHE A 498 -28.98 -4.21 7.65
N ASP A 499 -29.46 -4.60 8.84
CA ASP A 499 -30.78 -4.20 9.35
C ASP A 499 -30.94 -2.68 9.39
N SER A 500 -29.86 -1.95 9.76
CA SER A 500 -29.85 -0.47 9.76
C SER A 500 -29.93 0.16 8.37
N ILE A 501 -29.25 -0.42 7.38
CA ILE A 501 -29.12 0.14 6.02
C ILE A 501 -30.30 -0.29 5.12
N CYS A 502 -30.85 -1.47 5.35
CA CYS A 502 -31.90 -2.08 4.54
C CYS A 502 -33.14 -2.45 5.37
N PRO A 503 -33.73 -1.53 6.16
CA PRO A 503 -34.87 -1.85 7.06
C PRO A 503 -36.11 -2.31 6.31
N GLY A 504 -36.27 -1.97 5.03
CA GLY A 504 -37.38 -2.34 4.16
C GLY A 504 -37.01 -3.36 3.08
N HIS A 505 -36.04 -4.25 3.35
CA HIS A 505 -35.63 -5.27 2.38
C HIS A 505 -36.80 -6.17 1.95
N PRO A 506 -36.82 -6.73 0.73
CA PRO A 506 -37.82 -7.70 0.30
C PRO A 506 -37.73 -9.01 1.08
N ALA A 507 -38.63 -9.94 0.85
CA ALA A 507 -38.51 -11.29 1.41
C ALA A 507 -37.24 -11.99 0.84
N LEU A 508 -36.32 -12.42 1.72
CA LEU A 508 -35.04 -12.99 1.35
C LEU A 508 -35.06 -14.52 1.52
N ASP A 509 -34.51 -15.27 0.57
CA ASP A 509 -34.14 -16.65 0.84
C ASP A 509 -33.10 -16.70 1.94
N ARG A 510 -33.40 -17.40 3.05
CA ARG A 510 -32.58 -17.35 4.26
C ARG A 510 -31.18 -17.91 4.03
N LEU A 511 -31.08 -19.06 3.37
CA LEU A 511 -29.79 -19.69 3.12
C LEU A 511 -28.93 -18.84 2.18
N VAL A 512 -29.53 -18.32 1.10
CA VAL A 512 -28.82 -17.45 0.15
C VAL A 512 -28.34 -16.16 0.82
N PHE A 513 -29.17 -15.53 1.67
CA PHE A 513 -28.80 -14.34 2.41
C PHE A 513 -27.58 -14.57 3.33
N TRP A 514 -27.64 -15.60 4.19
CA TRP A 514 -26.56 -15.87 5.13
C TRP A 514 -25.28 -16.31 4.43
N LYS A 515 -25.40 -17.14 3.38
CA LYS A 515 -24.24 -17.47 2.53
C LYS A 515 -23.59 -16.20 1.97
N SER A 516 -24.38 -15.28 1.45
CA SER A 516 -23.86 -14.06 0.85
C SER A 516 -23.24 -13.11 1.88
N LEU A 517 -23.80 -13.03 3.10
CA LEU A 517 -23.21 -12.30 4.21
C LEU A 517 -21.87 -12.90 4.63
N PHE A 518 -21.80 -14.23 4.82
CA PHE A 518 -20.55 -14.89 5.24
C PHE A 518 -19.50 -14.92 4.14
N ARG A 519 -19.90 -14.93 2.87
CA ARG A 519 -19.00 -14.87 1.72
C ARG A 519 -18.51 -13.46 1.41
N GLY A 520 -19.41 -12.47 1.42
CA GLY A 520 -19.18 -11.12 0.91
C GLY A 520 -19.29 -9.99 1.93
N GLY A 521 -19.44 -10.32 3.23
CA GLY A 521 -19.65 -9.32 4.28
C GLY A 521 -20.91 -8.49 4.05
N LEU A 522 -20.88 -7.24 4.48
CA LEU A 522 -21.99 -6.31 4.32
C LEU A 522 -22.39 -6.09 2.85
N GLN A 523 -21.42 -6.03 1.94
CA GLN A 523 -21.69 -5.87 0.50
C GLN A 523 -22.44 -7.06 -0.10
N GLY A 524 -22.09 -8.29 0.31
CA GLY A 524 -22.79 -9.50 -0.12
C GLY A 524 -24.23 -9.53 0.36
N ALA A 525 -24.48 -9.16 1.61
CA ALA A 525 -25.83 -9.06 2.18
C ALA A 525 -26.70 -8.01 1.46
N ILE A 526 -26.16 -6.80 1.25
CA ILE A 526 -26.87 -5.72 0.54
C ILE A 526 -27.15 -6.12 -0.91
N TYR A 527 -26.18 -6.74 -1.60
CA TYR A 527 -26.34 -7.15 -2.99
C TYR A 527 -27.51 -8.13 -3.20
N ILE A 528 -27.66 -9.13 -2.32
CA ILE A 528 -28.81 -10.06 -2.41
C ILE A 528 -30.12 -9.34 -2.19
N SER A 529 -30.20 -8.42 -1.22
CA SER A 529 -31.40 -7.61 -1.00
C SER A 529 -31.76 -6.77 -2.23
N ASP A 530 -30.78 -6.07 -2.81
CA ASP A 530 -30.97 -5.23 -3.99
C ASP A 530 -31.36 -6.07 -5.22
N SER A 531 -30.84 -7.29 -5.38
CA SER A 531 -31.16 -8.22 -6.48
C SER A 531 -32.59 -8.76 -6.40
N CYS A 532 -33.09 -9.05 -5.18
CA CYS A 532 -34.49 -9.46 -4.98
C CYS A 532 -35.46 -8.31 -5.30
N SER A 533 -35.16 -7.08 -4.86
CA SER A 533 -35.98 -5.91 -5.15
C SER A 533 -36.07 -5.59 -6.66
N ASP A 534 -34.96 -5.75 -7.41
CA ASP A 534 -34.95 -5.53 -8.86
C ASP A 534 -35.78 -6.56 -9.63
N SER A 535 -35.87 -7.78 -9.12
CA SER A 535 -36.69 -8.85 -9.70
C SER A 535 -38.18 -8.63 -9.50
N GLU A 536 -38.60 -8.12 -8.33
CA GLU A 536 -40.01 -7.80 -8.04
C GLU A 536 -40.50 -6.59 -8.87
N ASN A 537 -39.64 -5.63 -9.19
CA ASN A 537 -40.00 -4.48 -10.01
C ASN A 537 -40.07 -4.75 -11.52
N LYS A 538 -39.60 -5.92 -11.97
CA LYS A 538 -39.65 -6.35 -13.40
C LYS A 538 -40.83 -7.28 -13.71
N VAL A 539 -41.63 -7.69 -12.72
CA VAL A 539 -42.85 -8.47 -12.83
C VAL A 539 -44.04 -7.51 -12.73
#